data_846d2b17f9e06e6b7db7dff89f6daf9e
#
_entry.id   846d2b17f9e06e6b7db7dff89f6daf9e
#
_cell.length_a   1.000
_cell.length_b   1.000
_cell.length_c   1.000
_cell.angle_alpha   90.00
_cell.angle_beta   90.00
_cell.angle_gamma   90.00
#
_symmetry.space_group_name_H-M   'P 1'
#
loop_
_entity.id
_entity.type
_entity.pdbx_description
1 polymer ?
#
loop_
_entity_poly.entity_id
_entity_poly.type
_entity_poly.pdbx_seq_one_letter_code
_entity_poly.pdbx_strand_id
1 'polypeptide(L)'
;ALVASAQQVTVTSNTRLLKGVEGPAYYPVLNSTGSQLLFASGESYGLKMYDFADNVVSRISDEMGAGIDASFSANGDVYYVTQKMGDNRLIYRTGMRYDNATAKSEVVLEAQHGYVRPELGTRANGFKGAKKSFAPAKGLGTAVCVQGSVLYITKNGVTKEYTPVPSYAGYLWASLSPDGKKVAFFAAGKGIVVTDLNGKVLSMLGKYEMPCWYNNDYIVAQNAKDDGHQFTSSQIMLIKADGTFKTNLTSETSMSMQPTAAAGKIVYTTIDGLLYQMTININE
;
A
#
# COMPACT_ATOMS: atom_id res chain seq x y z
N ALA A 1 -4.06 -41.72 -14.25
CA ALA A 1 -4.79 -40.49 -13.82
C ALA A 1 -3.82 -39.67 -12.97
N LEU A 2 -3.32 -38.55 -13.51
CA LEU A 2 -2.61 -37.55 -12.72
C LEU A 2 -3.66 -36.92 -11.76
N VAL A 3 -3.52 -37.19 -10.47
CA VAL A 3 -4.25 -36.41 -9.45
C VAL A 3 -3.59 -35.04 -9.43
N ALA A 4 -4.26 -34.05 -9.96
CA ALA A 4 -3.84 -32.66 -9.82
C ALA A 4 -3.78 -32.36 -8.31
N SER A 5 -2.60 -32.06 -7.77
CA SER A 5 -2.45 -31.62 -6.39
C SER A 5 -3.27 -30.33 -6.25
N ALA A 6 -4.20 -30.32 -5.29
CA ALA A 6 -4.92 -29.08 -4.99
C ALA A 6 -3.90 -28.06 -4.47
N GLN A 7 -3.91 -26.86 -5.04
CA GLN A 7 -3.06 -25.78 -4.59
C GLN A 7 -3.22 -25.56 -3.07
N GLN A 8 -2.11 -25.60 -2.34
CA GLN A 8 -2.10 -25.48 -0.89
C GLN A 8 -1.19 -24.33 -0.44
N VAL A 9 -1.67 -23.55 0.50
CA VAL A 9 -0.89 -22.49 1.15
C VAL A 9 -0.76 -22.77 2.63
N THR A 10 0.45 -22.72 3.13
CA THR A 10 0.75 -22.93 4.54
C THR A 10 1.44 -21.70 5.13
N VAL A 11 0.92 -21.20 6.25
CA VAL A 11 1.60 -20.16 7.05
C VAL A 11 2.75 -20.83 7.79
N THR A 12 3.98 -20.45 7.46
CA THR A 12 5.20 -21.04 8.05
C THR A 12 5.67 -20.29 9.30
N SER A 13 5.37 -18.99 9.39
CA SER A 13 5.57 -18.19 10.60
C SER A 13 4.56 -17.05 10.67
N ASN A 14 4.20 -16.66 11.89
CA ASN A 14 3.41 -15.46 12.16
C ASN A 14 3.82 -14.89 13.52
N THR A 15 4.62 -13.82 13.52
CA THR A 15 5.26 -13.29 14.73
C THR A 15 4.99 -11.82 14.90
N ARG A 16 4.72 -11.39 16.14
CA ARG A 16 4.57 -9.98 16.49
C ARG A 16 5.90 -9.25 16.34
N LEU A 17 5.89 -8.16 15.57
CA LEU A 17 6.99 -7.20 15.47
C LEU A 17 6.94 -6.17 16.61
N LEU A 18 8.01 -5.40 16.75
CA LEU A 18 8.12 -4.24 17.63
C LEU A 18 7.75 -4.53 19.09
N LYS A 19 8.10 -5.71 19.61
CA LYS A 19 7.91 -6.05 21.04
C LYS A 19 8.71 -5.06 21.88
N GLY A 20 8.04 -4.36 22.82
CA GLY A 20 8.67 -3.35 23.67
C GLY A 20 8.75 -1.94 23.06
N VAL A 21 8.30 -1.73 21.82
CA VAL A 21 8.10 -0.39 21.27
C VAL A 21 6.71 0.12 21.68
N GLU A 22 6.68 1.30 22.29
CA GLU A 22 5.42 1.90 22.75
C GLU A 22 4.61 2.48 21.60
N GLY A 23 3.28 2.38 21.75
CA GLY A 23 2.28 2.95 20.86
C GLY A 23 1.85 2.03 19.73
N PRO A 24 0.73 2.39 19.08
CA PRO A 24 0.19 1.63 17.96
C PRO A 24 1.00 1.87 16.68
N ALA A 25 0.87 0.94 15.73
CA ALA A 25 1.48 1.03 14.42
C ALA A 25 0.44 0.66 13.34
N TYR A 26 0.18 1.60 12.44
CA TYR A 26 -0.82 1.49 11.38
C TYR A 26 -0.20 1.75 10.01
N TYR A 27 -0.91 1.37 8.95
CA TYR A 27 -0.54 1.61 7.56
C TYR A 27 0.88 1.12 7.22
N PRO A 28 1.20 -0.15 7.51
CA PRO A 28 2.53 -0.67 7.23
C PRO A 28 2.83 -0.69 5.73
N VAL A 29 4.05 -0.29 5.35
CA VAL A 29 4.53 -0.34 3.96
C VAL A 29 5.94 -0.91 3.94
N LEU A 30 6.13 -2.08 3.34
CA LEU A 30 7.46 -2.67 3.10
C LEU A 30 8.13 -1.99 1.89
N ASN A 31 9.45 -1.81 1.98
CA ASN A 31 10.22 -1.53 0.78
C ASN A 31 10.32 -2.78 -0.12
N SER A 32 10.73 -2.61 -1.37
CA SER A 32 10.76 -3.69 -2.36
C SER A 32 11.66 -4.87 -1.99
N THR A 33 12.66 -4.66 -1.15
CA THR A 33 13.58 -5.70 -0.67
C THR A 33 13.09 -6.38 0.63
N GLY A 34 12.03 -5.87 1.24
CA GLY A 34 11.54 -6.36 2.54
C GLY A 34 12.50 -6.11 3.70
N SER A 35 13.49 -5.21 3.54
CA SER A 35 14.48 -4.88 4.58
C SER A 35 14.05 -3.75 5.49
N GLN A 36 13.12 -2.90 5.06
CA GLN A 36 12.60 -1.78 5.83
C GLN A 36 11.07 -1.71 5.78
N LEU A 37 10.47 -1.21 6.85
CA LEU A 37 9.04 -1.08 7.03
C LEU A 37 8.70 0.33 7.51
N LEU A 38 7.87 1.04 6.76
CA LEU A 38 7.22 2.27 7.23
C LEU A 38 5.96 1.93 8.02
N PHE A 39 5.63 2.75 9.01
CA PHE A 39 4.34 2.68 9.70
C PHE A 39 4.01 4.03 10.35
N ALA A 40 2.71 4.33 10.47
CA ALA A 40 2.22 5.46 11.24
C ALA A 40 2.23 5.11 12.74
N SER A 41 2.62 6.05 13.58
CA SER A 41 2.62 5.87 15.05
C SER A 41 1.28 6.20 15.72
N GLY A 42 0.24 6.45 14.92
CA GLY A 42 -1.15 6.68 15.31
C GLY A 42 -2.01 6.68 14.06
N GLU A 43 -3.34 6.69 14.21
CA GLU A 43 -4.27 6.62 13.06
C GLU A 43 -4.11 7.77 12.07
N SER A 44 -3.69 8.95 12.52
CA SER A 44 -3.56 10.15 11.69
C SER A 44 -2.25 10.89 11.89
N TYR A 45 -1.33 10.39 12.70
CA TYR A 45 -0.10 11.09 13.06
C TYR A 45 1.12 10.22 12.94
N GLY A 46 2.23 10.90 12.67
CA GLY A 46 3.57 10.35 12.73
C GLY A 46 3.89 9.40 11.59
N LEU A 47 5.18 9.26 11.34
CA LEU A 47 5.76 8.30 10.43
C LEU A 47 7.07 7.80 11.02
N LYS A 48 7.17 6.50 11.16
CA LYS A 48 8.38 5.80 11.64
C LYS A 48 8.82 4.77 10.59
N MET A 49 10.10 4.42 10.65
CA MET A 49 10.71 3.38 9.83
C MET A 49 11.39 2.36 10.75
N TYR A 50 11.10 1.09 10.52
CA TYR A 50 11.78 -0.04 11.16
C TYR A 50 12.73 -0.69 10.19
N ASP A 51 13.98 -0.86 10.58
CA ASP A 51 14.99 -1.62 9.87
C ASP A 51 15.06 -3.04 10.45
N PHE A 52 14.87 -4.05 9.58
CA PHE A 52 14.85 -5.45 10.01
C PHE A 52 16.26 -6.02 10.33
N ALA A 53 17.31 -5.46 9.75
CA ALA A 53 18.66 -5.96 9.98
C ALA A 53 19.17 -5.55 11.37
N ASP A 54 18.96 -4.28 11.71
CA ASP A 54 19.44 -3.70 12.95
C ASP A 54 18.43 -3.76 14.09
N ASN A 55 17.15 -4.11 13.79
CA ASN A 55 16.02 -4.04 14.73
C ASN A 55 15.81 -2.64 15.34
N VAL A 56 16.05 -1.60 14.55
CA VAL A 56 15.97 -0.20 14.97
C VAL A 56 14.74 0.46 14.40
N VAL A 57 14.03 1.23 15.25
CA VAL A 57 12.96 2.14 14.83
C VAL A 57 13.48 3.56 14.77
N SER A 58 13.43 4.16 13.61
CA SER A 58 13.77 5.57 13.38
C SER A 58 12.50 6.40 13.17
N ARG A 59 12.48 7.60 13.74
CA ARG A 59 11.42 8.57 13.53
C ARG A 59 11.70 9.40 12.29
N ILE A 60 10.70 9.51 11.41
CA ILE A 60 10.77 10.36 10.21
C ILE A 60 10.00 11.67 10.45
N SER A 61 8.78 11.59 10.98
CA SER A 61 7.92 12.76 11.24
C SER A 61 6.93 12.48 12.36
N ASP A 62 6.54 13.52 13.11
CA ASP A 62 5.45 13.45 14.10
C ASP A 62 4.18 14.17 13.60
N GLU A 63 4.19 14.66 12.36
CA GLU A 63 3.12 15.50 11.86
C GLU A 63 1.88 14.69 11.44
N MET A 64 0.73 15.40 11.43
CA MET A 64 -0.54 14.88 10.95
C MET A 64 -0.41 14.44 9.49
N GLY A 65 -0.98 13.30 9.16
CA GLY A 65 -1.02 12.73 7.82
C GLY A 65 0.24 12.01 7.37
N ALA A 66 1.38 12.18 8.06
CA ALA A 66 2.68 11.69 7.59
C ALA A 66 2.76 10.19 7.31
N GLY A 67 2.05 9.36 8.08
CA GLY A 67 2.04 7.91 7.90
C GLY A 67 0.96 7.39 6.94
N ILE A 68 0.04 8.26 6.51
CA ILE A 68 -1.02 7.88 5.58
C ILE A 68 -0.47 8.01 4.15
N ASP A 69 -0.61 6.96 3.35
CA ASP A 69 -0.09 6.89 1.96
C ASP A 69 1.43 7.13 1.83
N ALA A 70 2.23 7.00 2.90
CA ALA A 70 3.69 7.04 2.79
C ALA A 70 4.20 5.90 1.90
N SER A 71 5.24 6.15 1.13
CA SER A 71 5.78 5.15 0.20
C SER A 71 7.29 5.25 0.02
N PHE A 72 7.94 4.12 -0.25
CA PHE A 72 9.33 4.08 -0.69
C PHE A 72 9.42 4.36 -2.18
N SER A 73 10.43 5.12 -2.57
CA SER A 73 10.89 5.22 -3.95
C SER A 73 11.88 4.09 -4.29
N ALA A 74 12.24 3.97 -5.55
CA ALA A 74 13.16 2.93 -6.01
C ALA A 74 14.57 3.04 -5.43
N ASN A 75 15.01 4.25 -5.07
CA ASN A 75 16.31 4.50 -4.45
C ASN A 75 16.27 4.41 -2.90
N GLY A 76 15.10 4.07 -2.33
CA GLY A 76 14.93 3.90 -0.90
C GLY A 76 14.54 5.15 -0.13
N ASP A 77 14.42 6.32 -0.79
CA ASP A 77 13.86 7.51 -0.15
C ASP A 77 12.38 7.31 0.16
N VAL A 78 11.88 8.05 1.15
CA VAL A 78 10.48 7.98 1.54
C VAL A 78 9.75 9.24 1.13
N TYR A 79 8.62 9.07 0.42
CA TYR A 79 7.71 10.15 0.07
C TYR A 79 6.46 10.06 0.96
N TYR A 80 6.09 11.17 1.56
CA TYR A 80 4.94 11.24 2.46
C TYR A 80 4.28 12.63 2.41
N VAL A 81 3.09 12.76 2.99
CA VAL A 81 2.32 14.00 2.98
C VAL A 81 2.03 14.42 4.40
N THR A 82 2.40 15.64 4.76
CA THR A 82 1.95 16.25 6.01
C THR A 82 0.71 17.10 5.78
N GLN A 83 -0.11 17.24 6.81
CA GLN A 83 -1.37 17.98 6.77
C GLN A 83 -1.40 19.04 7.86
N LYS A 84 -1.87 20.23 7.51
CA LYS A 84 -2.07 21.33 8.45
C LYS A 84 -3.38 22.05 8.16
N MET A 85 -4.12 22.37 9.20
CA MET A 85 -5.30 23.25 9.07
C MET A 85 -4.86 24.68 8.95
N GLY A 86 -5.32 25.38 7.91
CA GLY A 86 -5.12 26.82 7.73
C GLY A 86 -6.14 27.64 8.53
N ASP A 87 -5.90 28.96 8.63
CA ASP A 87 -6.80 29.89 9.33
C ASP A 87 -8.22 29.95 8.73
N ASN A 88 -8.34 29.63 7.45
CA ASN A 88 -9.60 29.49 6.72
C ASN A 88 -10.31 28.14 6.97
N ARG A 89 -9.83 27.32 7.91
CA ARG A 89 -10.33 25.98 8.26
C ARG A 89 -10.25 24.94 7.12
N LEU A 90 -9.44 25.21 6.10
CA LEU A 90 -9.15 24.23 5.06
C LEU A 90 -7.88 23.46 5.40
N ILE A 91 -7.85 22.18 5.00
CA ILE A 91 -6.66 21.33 5.16
C ILE A 91 -5.71 21.57 4.00
N TYR A 92 -4.49 21.98 4.32
CA TYR A 92 -3.38 22.10 3.39
C TYR A 92 -2.46 20.91 3.52
N ARG A 93 -1.95 20.44 2.39
CA ARG A 93 -1.09 19.26 2.29
C ARG A 93 0.24 19.65 1.68
N THR A 94 1.32 19.22 2.35
CA THR A 94 2.72 19.44 1.92
C THR A 94 3.31 18.11 1.53
N GLY A 95 3.89 18.02 0.33
CA GLY A 95 4.62 16.83 -0.12
C GLY A 95 6.05 16.87 0.40
N MET A 96 6.44 15.81 1.11
CA MET A 96 7.73 15.66 1.77
C MET A 96 8.53 14.51 1.16
N ARG A 97 9.84 14.66 1.10
CA ARG A 97 10.80 13.59 0.83
C ARG A 97 11.73 13.43 2.03
N TYR A 98 11.88 12.22 2.51
CA TYR A 98 12.92 11.84 3.47
C TYR A 98 14.02 11.10 2.70
N ASP A 99 15.20 11.68 2.70
CA ASP A 99 16.43 11.09 2.16
C ASP A 99 16.95 10.07 3.17
N ASN A 100 16.86 8.80 2.79
CA ASN A 100 17.21 7.69 3.70
C ASN A 100 18.72 7.60 3.97
N ALA A 101 19.56 8.10 3.08
CA ALA A 101 21.02 8.09 3.28
C ALA A 101 21.51 9.17 4.26
N THR A 102 20.83 10.32 4.26
CA THR A 102 21.22 11.46 5.12
C THR A 102 20.32 11.62 6.35
N ALA A 103 19.24 10.84 6.45
CA ALA A 103 18.19 10.93 7.47
C ALA A 103 17.57 12.35 7.60
N LYS A 104 17.38 13.04 6.47
CA LYS A 104 16.82 14.39 6.43
C LYS A 104 15.54 14.45 5.60
N SER A 105 14.58 15.22 6.11
CA SER A 105 13.34 15.54 5.37
C SER A 105 13.44 16.91 4.69
N GLU A 106 12.89 16.99 3.49
CA GLU A 106 12.76 18.25 2.73
C GLU A 106 11.38 18.39 2.12
N VAL A 107 10.94 19.63 1.89
CA VAL A 107 9.71 19.94 1.15
C VAL A 107 9.99 19.79 -0.34
N VAL A 108 9.23 18.92 -1.01
CA VAL A 108 9.33 18.73 -2.47
C VAL A 108 8.07 19.16 -3.20
N LEU A 109 6.98 19.39 -2.46
CA LEU A 109 5.76 20.03 -2.94
C LEU A 109 5.24 20.96 -1.87
N GLU A 110 5.18 22.27 -2.19
CA GLU A 110 4.68 23.29 -1.30
C GLU A 110 3.21 23.06 -0.90
N ALA A 111 2.85 23.57 0.28
CA ALA A 111 1.54 23.40 0.86
C ALA A 111 0.42 23.86 -0.09
N GLN A 112 -0.52 22.98 -0.37
CA GLN A 112 -1.69 23.29 -1.19
C GLN A 112 -2.97 22.68 -0.64
N HIS A 113 -4.10 23.34 -0.90
CA HIS A 113 -5.41 22.78 -0.64
C HIS A 113 -5.76 21.72 -1.70
N GLY A 114 -6.39 20.64 -1.28
CA GLY A 114 -6.85 19.57 -2.15
C GLY A 114 -6.08 18.26 -1.97
N TYR A 115 -6.27 17.37 -2.95
CA TYR A 115 -5.70 16.03 -2.91
C TYR A 115 -4.20 16.05 -3.25
N VAL A 116 -3.42 15.43 -2.40
CA VAL A 116 -1.98 15.19 -2.60
C VAL A 116 -1.64 13.82 -2.04
N ARG A 117 -1.00 12.97 -2.82
CA ARG A 117 -0.42 11.71 -2.35
C ARG A 117 0.75 11.30 -3.24
N PRO A 118 1.69 10.48 -2.72
CA PRO A 118 2.77 9.93 -3.53
C PRO A 118 2.26 9.11 -4.71
N GLU A 119 2.95 9.18 -5.85
CA GLU A 119 2.77 8.22 -6.93
C GLU A 119 3.46 6.91 -6.55
N LEU A 120 2.71 5.81 -6.61
CA LEU A 120 3.19 4.48 -6.25
C LEU A 120 3.68 3.73 -7.49
N GLY A 121 4.90 3.22 -7.42
CA GLY A 121 5.47 2.43 -8.51
C GLY A 121 6.91 2.02 -8.27
N THR A 122 7.50 1.29 -9.22
CA THR A 122 8.87 0.77 -9.11
C THR A 122 9.93 1.87 -9.05
N ARG A 123 9.60 3.09 -9.45
CA ARG A 123 10.47 4.27 -9.48
C ARG A 123 9.68 5.56 -9.26
N ALA A 124 8.70 5.55 -8.36
CA ALA A 124 7.94 6.75 -8.04
C ALA A 124 8.83 7.78 -7.32
N ASN A 125 8.84 9.00 -7.82
CA ASN A 125 9.64 10.10 -7.28
C ASN A 125 8.83 11.40 -7.14
N GLY A 126 7.52 11.32 -7.06
CA GLY A 126 6.70 12.51 -7.10
C GLY A 126 5.35 12.40 -6.40
N PHE A 127 4.56 13.43 -6.57
CA PHE A 127 3.23 13.55 -6.01
C PHE A 127 2.18 13.75 -7.09
N LYS A 128 1.04 13.06 -6.97
CA LYS A 128 -0.16 13.31 -7.77
C LYS A 128 -1.10 14.24 -7.00
N GLY A 129 -1.85 15.06 -7.74
CA GLY A 129 -2.79 16.04 -7.16
C GLY A 129 -2.30 17.48 -7.18
N ALA A 130 -1.02 17.70 -7.51
CA ALA A 130 -0.48 19.04 -7.71
C ALA A 130 -0.87 19.59 -9.09
N LYS A 131 -1.13 20.91 -9.19
CA LYS A 131 -1.32 21.61 -10.49
C LYS A 131 -0.05 21.55 -11.38
N LYS A 132 1.11 21.32 -10.79
CA LYS A 132 2.37 20.98 -11.45
C LYS A 132 2.79 19.62 -10.96
N SER A 133 2.50 18.55 -11.71
CA SER A 133 3.07 17.25 -11.45
C SER A 133 4.59 17.37 -11.57
N PHE A 134 5.33 16.94 -10.56
CA PHE A 134 6.73 16.60 -10.78
C PHE A 134 6.74 15.49 -11.81
N ALA A 135 7.14 15.80 -13.02
CA ALA A 135 7.39 14.77 -14.01
C ALA A 135 8.46 13.84 -13.42
N PRO A 136 8.22 12.52 -13.36
CA PRO A 136 9.26 11.59 -12.96
C PRO A 136 10.50 11.85 -13.80
N ALA A 137 11.67 11.88 -13.18
CA ALA A 137 12.92 12.14 -13.90
C ALA A 137 13.05 11.17 -15.09
N LYS A 138 13.58 11.64 -16.23
CA LYS A 138 13.75 10.85 -17.44
C LYS A 138 14.40 9.49 -17.14
N GLY A 139 13.83 8.39 -17.65
CA GLY A 139 14.35 7.04 -17.44
C GLY A 139 13.68 6.24 -16.32
N LEU A 140 12.62 6.75 -15.73
CA LEU A 140 11.89 6.09 -14.65
C LEU A 140 10.85 5.11 -15.19
N GLY A 141 10.71 3.99 -14.51
CA GLY A 141 9.84 2.88 -14.86
C GLY A 141 8.34 3.25 -14.87
N THR A 142 7.52 2.33 -14.39
CA THR A 142 6.08 2.51 -14.31
C THR A 142 5.69 2.96 -12.91
N ALA A 143 4.80 3.95 -12.80
CA ALA A 143 4.16 4.38 -11.56
C ALA A 143 2.64 4.36 -11.73
N VAL A 144 1.92 4.12 -10.65
CA VAL A 144 0.46 4.08 -10.65
C VAL A 144 -0.10 4.88 -9.48
N CYS A 145 -1.23 5.54 -9.70
CA CYS A 145 -2.03 6.10 -8.62
C CYS A 145 -3.50 6.18 -9.06
N VAL A 146 -4.38 6.43 -8.12
CA VAL A 146 -5.81 6.62 -8.38
C VAL A 146 -6.28 7.94 -7.77
N GLN A 147 -7.23 8.59 -8.44
CA GLN A 147 -7.90 9.78 -7.94
C GLN A 147 -9.34 9.79 -8.45
N GLY A 148 -10.30 9.86 -7.54
CA GLY A 148 -11.70 9.63 -7.90
C GLY A 148 -11.87 8.28 -8.58
N SER A 149 -12.56 8.23 -9.69
CA SER A 149 -12.76 7.00 -10.48
C SER A 149 -11.80 6.87 -11.68
N VAL A 150 -10.59 7.44 -11.55
CA VAL A 150 -9.56 7.40 -12.59
C VAL A 150 -8.31 6.70 -12.06
N LEU A 151 -7.81 5.74 -12.83
CA LEU A 151 -6.51 5.11 -12.67
C LEU A 151 -5.50 5.83 -13.56
N TYR A 152 -4.46 6.36 -12.96
CA TYR A 152 -3.34 7.00 -13.64
C TYR A 152 -2.18 6.02 -13.73
N ILE A 153 -1.68 5.79 -14.94
CA ILE A 153 -0.49 4.98 -15.19
C ILE A 153 0.54 5.85 -15.87
N THR A 154 1.65 6.10 -15.19
CA THR A 154 2.80 6.82 -15.73
C THR A 154 3.85 5.82 -16.19
N LYS A 155 4.22 5.85 -17.47
CA LYS A 155 5.27 5.00 -18.04
C LYS A 155 6.24 5.86 -18.83
N ASN A 156 7.54 5.76 -18.51
CA ASN A 156 8.59 6.56 -19.17
C ASN A 156 8.28 8.08 -19.16
N GLY A 157 7.71 8.59 -18.07
CA GLY A 157 7.35 9.99 -17.91
C GLY A 157 6.03 10.42 -18.60
N VAL A 158 5.34 9.51 -19.29
CA VAL A 158 4.03 9.79 -19.92
C VAL A 158 2.93 9.19 -19.04
N THR A 159 2.02 10.04 -18.56
CA THR A 159 0.86 9.62 -17.78
C THR A 159 -0.36 9.46 -18.69
N LYS A 160 -1.03 8.33 -18.57
CA LYS A 160 -2.33 8.06 -19.20
C LYS A 160 -3.39 7.83 -18.14
N GLU A 161 -4.62 8.19 -18.48
CA GLU A 161 -5.81 8.06 -17.64
C GLU A 161 -6.68 6.91 -18.13
N TYR A 162 -7.16 6.10 -17.18
CA TYR A 162 -8.03 4.97 -17.49
C TYR A 162 -9.21 4.91 -16.51
N THR A 163 -10.35 4.45 -17.01
CA THR A 163 -11.56 4.18 -16.23
C THR A 163 -12.00 2.73 -16.46
N PRO A 164 -11.22 1.74 -15.97
CA PRO A 164 -11.41 0.33 -16.33
C PRO A 164 -12.79 -0.23 -15.97
N VAL A 165 -13.37 0.24 -14.87
CA VAL A 165 -14.69 -0.18 -14.38
C VAL A 165 -15.49 1.01 -13.85
N PRO A 166 -16.80 1.05 -14.03
CA PRO A 166 -17.66 2.09 -13.43
C PRO A 166 -17.58 2.02 -11.90
N SER A 167 -17.27 3.15 -11.27
CA SER A 167 -17.32 3.31 -9.81
C SER A 167 -17.70 4.74 -9.46
N TYR A 168 -18.82 4.91 -8.79
CA TYR A 168 -19.32 6.24 -8.38
C TYR A 168 -18.70 6.74 -7.06
N ALA A 169 -18.07 5.84 -6.29
CA ALA A 169 -17.40 6.19 -5.03
C ALA A 169 -15.86 6.17 -5.13
N GLY A 170 -15.33 5.96 -6.35
CA GLY A 170 -13.90 6.09 -6.65
C GLY A 170 -13.10 4.81 -6.54
N TYR A 171 -11.81 4.95 -6.87
CA TYR A 171 -10.78 3.92 -6.76
C TYR A 171 -9.84 4.23 -5.60
N LEU A 172 -9.36 3.18 -4.93
CA LEU A 172 -8.43 3.27 -3.80
C LEU A 172 -7.30 2.23 -3.95
N TRP A 173 -6.20 2.46 -3.27
CA TRP A 173 -5.11 1.51 -3.03
C TRP A 173 -4.55 0.86 -4.30
N ALA A 174 -4.20 1.68 -5.29
CA ALA A 174 -3.54 1.18 -6.48
C ALA A 174 -2.15 0.63 -6.15
N SER A 175 -1.86 -0.56 -6.65
CA SER A 175 -0.60 -1.28 -6.43
C SER A 175 -0.11 -1.87 -7.75
N LEU A 176 1.16 -1.62 -8.09
CA LEU A 176 1.82 -2.16 -9.28
C LEU A 176 2.44 -3.52 -8.94
N SER A 177 2.28 -4.52 -9.84
CA SER A 177 2.95 -5.82 -9.67
C SER A 177 4.47 -5.68 -9.67
N PRO A 178 5.23 -6.56 -8.99
CA PRO A 178 6.69 -6.46 -8.93
C PRO A 178 7.39 -6.44 -10.29
N ASP A 179 6.84 -7.16 -11.28
CA ASP A 179 7.33 -7.16 -12.66
C ASP A 179 6.89 -5.93 -13.48
N GLY A 180 6.09 -5.04 -12.89
CA GLY A 180 5.62 -3.81 -13.51
C GLY A 180 4.62 -4.00 -14.65
N LYS A 181 3.92 -5.14 -14.75
CA LYS A 181 3.04 -5.47 -15.89
C LYS A 181 1.55 -5.38 -15.56
N LYS A 182 1.17 -5.50 -14.30
CA LYS A 182 -0.23 -5.52 -13.84
C LYS A 182 -0.44 -4.48 -12.75
N VAL A 183 -1.66 -3.98 -12.65
CA VAL A 183 -2.09 -3.06 -11.59
C VAL A 183 -3.28 -3.68 -10.87
N ALA A 184 -3.22 -3.74 -9.54
CA ALA A 184 -4.35 -4.06 -8.70
C ALA A 184 -4.84 -2.78 -8.01
N PHE A 185 -6.15 -2.58 -7.92
CA PHE A 185 -6.76 -1.48 -7.19
C PHE A 185 -8.13 -1.88 -6.67
N PHE A 186 -8.61 -1.18 -5.65
CA PHE A 186 -9.99 -1.34 -5.17
C PHE A 186 -10.89 -0.35 -5.92
N ALA A 187 -12.00 -0.84 -6.46
CA ALA A 187 -13.07 -0.03 -7.02
C ALA A 187 -14.29 -0.12 -6.11
N ALA A 188 -14.72 1.00 -5.53
CA ALA A 188 -15.82 1.03 -4.58
C ALA A 188 -17.10 0.44 -5.18
N GLY A 189 -17.72 -0.48 -4.44
CA GLY A 189 -18.88 -1.25 -4.86
C GLY A 189 -18.57 -2.44 -5.79
N LYS A 190 -17.34 -2.58 -6.29
CA LYS A 190 -16.91 -3.69 -7.17
C LYS A 190 -15.87 -4.61 -6.50
N GLY A 191 -15.04 -4.07 -5.60
CA GLY A 191 -13.95 -4.80 -4.97
C GLY A 191 -12.63 -4.66 -5.72
N ILE A 192 -11.74 -5.64 -5.59
CA ILE A 192 -10.42 -5.61 -6.20
C ILE A 192 -10.50 -5.93 -7.70
N VAL A 193 -9.91 -5.06 -8.50
CA VAL A 193 -9.79 -5.16 -9.96
C VAL A 193 -8.32 -5.26 -10.32
N VAL A 194 -7.98 -6.19 -11.22
CA VAL A 194 -6.64 -6.32 -11.80
C VAL A 194 -6.71 -5.92 -13.27
N THR A 195 -5.80 -5.06 -13.68
CA THR A 195 -5.67 -4.61 -15.09
C THR A 195 -4.26 -4.81 -15.64
N ASP A 196 -4.11 -4.78 -16.94
CA ASP A 196 -2.83 -4.52 -17.59
C ASP A 196 -2.50 -3.01 -17.56
N LEU A 197 -1.34 -2.63 -18.09
CA LEU A 197 -0.90 -1.23 -18.17
C LEU A 197 -1.64 -0.38 -19.22
N ASN A 198 -2.58 -0.97 -19.96
CA ASN A 198 -3.46 -0.26 -20.89
C ASN A 198 -4.87 -0.10 -20.33
N GLY A 199 -5.06 -0.41 -19.05
CA GLY A 199 -6.36 -0.31 -18.37
C GLY A 199 -7.35 -1.43 -18.75
N LYS A 200 -6.92 -2.46 -19.48
CA LYS A 200 -7.76 -3.62 -19.78
C LYS A 200 -7.92 -4.46 -18.52
N VAL A 201 -9.15 -4.71 -18.10
CA VAL A 201 -9.47 -5.60 -16.98
C VAL A 201 -9.05 -7.02 -17.31
N LEU A 202 -8.24 -7.61 -16.43
CA LEU A 202 -7.78 -9.00 -16.52
C LEU A 202 -8.63 -9.90 -15.60
N SER A 203 -8.95 -9.41 -14.38
CA SER A 203 -9.78 -10.14 -13.41
C SER A 203 -10.45 -9.20 -12.42
N MET A 204 -11.49 -9.71 -11.76
CA MET A 204 -12.16 -9.10 -10.62
C MET A 204 -12.15 -10.11 -9.46
N LEU A 205 -11.53 -9.75 -8.36
CA LEU A 205 -11.18 -10.72 -7.30
C LEU A 205 -12.20 -10.79 -6.16
N GLY A 206 -13.22 -9.93 -6.17
CA GLY A 206 -14.26 -9.87 -5.14
C GLY A 206 -14.13 -8.64 -4.23
N LYS A 207 -15.05 -8.53 -3.26
CA LYS A 207 -15.18 -7.37 -2.36
C LYS A 207 -14.17 -7.45 -1.20
N TYR A 208 -12.90 -7.48 -1.53
CA TYR A 208 -11.78 -7.38 -0.61
C TYR A 208 -11.13 -6.02 -0.76
N GLU A 209 -10.36 -5.59 0.24
CA GLU A 209 -9.80 -4.25 0.36
C GLU A 209 -8.27 -4.27 0.46
N MET A 210 -7.64 -3.13 0.25
CA MET A 210 -6.20 -2.90 0.44
C MET A 210 -5.31 -3.93 -0.28
N PRO A 211 -5.46 -4.11 -1.61
CA PRO A 211 -4.65 -5.06 -2.35
C PRO A 211 -3.18 -4.67 -2.36
N CYS A 212 -2.30 -5.62 -2.05
CA CYS A 212 -0.87 -5.50 -2.20
C CYS A 212 -0.29 -6.75 -2.85
N TRP A 213 0.58 -6.60 -3.83
CA TRP A 213 1.20 -7.73 -4.51
C TRP A 213 2.17 -8.48 -3.58
N TYR A 214 1.95 -9.77 -3.39
CA TYR A 214 2.90 -10.67 -2.72
C TYR A 214 4.03 -11.07 -3.67
N ASN A 215 3.66 -11.40 -4.90
CA ASN A 215 4.54 -11.65 -6.04
C ASN A 215 3.78 -11.30 -7.35
N ASN A 216 4.27 -11.74 -8.51
CA ASN A 216 3.62 -11.43 -9.78
C ASN A 216 2.26 -12.10 -9.98
N ASP A 217 1.95 -13.15 -9.21
CA ASP A 217 0.75 -13.98 -9.40
C ASP A 217 -0.21 -13.95 -8.22
N TYR A 218 0.24 -13.46 -7.06
CA TYR A 218 -0.57 -13.43 -5.84
C TYR A 218 -0.65 -12.05 -5.23
N ILE A 219 -1.81 -11.74 -4.69
CA ILE A 219 -2.16 -10.51 -3.98
C ILE A 219 -2.56 -10.86 -2.56
N VAL A 220 -2.04 -10.15 -1.57
CA VAL A 220 -2.58 -10.12 -0.21
C VAL A 220 -3.61 -9.00 -0.12
N ALA A 221 -4.70 -9.25 0.61
CA ALA A 221 -5.79 -8.30 0.76
C ALA A 221 -6.44 -8.44 2.14
N GLN A 222 -7.21 -7.45 2.51
CA GLN A 222 -8.04 -7.45 3.72
C GLN A 222 -9.45 -7.92 3.38
N ASN A 223 -9.99 -8.85 4.16
CA ASN A 223 -11.38 -9.26 4.15
C ASN A 223 -12.04 -8.81 5.46
N ALA A 224 -12.54 -7.58 5.46
CA ALA A 224 -13.21 -7.00 6.61
C ALA A 224 -14.74 -7.12 6.48
N LYS A 225 -15.40 -7.27 7.63
CA LYS A 225 -16.85 -7.14 7.77
C LYS A 225 -17.13 -6.10 8.84
N ASP A 226 -18.14 -5.31 8.64
CA ASP A 226 -18.64 -4.31 9.59
C ASP A 226 -20.16 -4.44 9.76
N ASP A 227 -20.69 -3.88 10.83
CA ASP A 227 -22.13 -3.79 11.11
C ASP A 227 -22.70 -2.38 10.85
N GLY A 228 -21.92 -1.52 10.19
CA GLY A 228 -22.22 -0.11 9.96
C GLY A 228 -21.76 0.83 11.08
N HIS A 229 -21.22 0.30 12.19
CA HIS A 229 -20.67 1.06 13.32
C HIS A 229 -19.22 0.70 13.61
N GLN A 230 -18.88 -0.59 13.53
CA GLN A 230 -17.54 -1.08 13.82
C GLN A 230 -17.22 -2.33 12.99
N PHE A 231 -15.94 -2.64 12.86
CA PHE A 231 -15.51 -3.91 12.30
C PHE A 231 -15.91 -5.07 13.23
N THR A 232 -16.58 -6.08 12.67
CA THR A 232 -16.98 -7.30 13.39
C THR A 232 -16.02 -8.45 13.16
N SER A 233 -15.31 -8.45 12.01
CA SER A 233 -14.22 -9.36 11.73
C SER A 233 -13.29 -8.76 10.68
N SER A 234 -12.01 -9.15 10.70
CA SER A 234 -11.06 -8.81 9.64
C SER A 234 -9.96 -9.85 9.54
N GLN A 235 -9.66 -10.28 8.32
CA GLN A 235 -8.68 -11.31 7.99
C GLN A 235 -7.75 -10.84 6.89
N ILE A 236 -6.51 -11.33 6.90
CA ILE A 236 -5.63 -11.25 5.74
C ILE A 236 -5.87 -12.46 4.84
N MET A 237 -6.02 -12.20 3.56
CA MET A 237 -6.22 -13.20 2.53
C MET A 237 -5.06 -13.21 1.54
N LEU A 238 -4.82 -14.39 0.95
CA LEU A 238 -4.04 -14.55 -0.27
C LEU A 238 -4.98 -14.89 -1.41
N ILE A 239 -4.84 -14.19 -2.54
CA ILE A 239 -5.70 -14.33 -3.71
C ILE A 239 -4.80 -14.42 -4.95
N LYS A 240 -5.01 -15.43 -5.79
CA LYS A 240 -4.34 -15.48 -7.09
C LYS A 240 -4.90 -14.39 -8.01
N ALA A 241 -4.04 -13.69 -8.71
CA ALA A 241 -4.41 -12.50 -9.49
C ALA A 241 -5.38 -12.78 -10.65
N ASP A 242 -5.49 -14.04 -11.08
CA ASP A 242 -6.47 -14.51 -12.07
C ASP A 242 -7.84 -14.88 -11.45
N GLY A 243 -7.95 -14.86 -10.11
CA GLY A 243 -9.17 -15.18 -9.38
C GLY A 243 -9.44 -16.66 -9.17
N THR A 244 -8.57 -17.58 -9.64
CA THR A 244 -8.79 -19.03 -9.59
C THR A 244 -8.56 -19.64 -8.22
N PHE A 245 -7.83 -18.95 -7.33
CA PHE A 245 -7.53 -19.42 -5.97
C PHE A 245 -7.61 -18.28 -4.96
N LYS A 246 -8.09 -18.60 -3.77
CA LYS A 246 -8.06 -17.71 -2.59
C LYS A 246 -8.09 -18.49 -1.30
N THR A 247 -7.41 -17.98 -0.27
CA THR A 247 -7.41 -18.56 1.07
C THR A 247 -7.22 -17.49 2.14
N ASN A 248 -7.74 -17.73 3.34
CA ASN A 248 -7.49 -16.90 4.51
C ASN A 248 -6.13 -17.27 5.11
N LEU A 249 -5.33 -16.28 5.47
CA LEU A 249 -4.03 -16.45 6.13
C LEU A 249 -4.12 -16.23 7.64
N THR A 250 -5.12 -15.49 8.11
CA THR A 250 -5.37 -15.26 9.54
C THR A 250 -6.78 -15.69 9.92
N SER A 251 -7.03 -15.88 11.23
CA SER A 251 -8.36 -16.23 11.73
C SER A 251 -9.35 -15.07 11.60
N GLU A 252 -10.63 -15.36 11.56
CA GLU A 252 -11.71 -14.35 11.47
C GLU A 252 -11.72 -13.42 12.70
N THR A 253 -11.34 -13.93 13.86
CA THR A 253 -11.33 -13.18 15.13
C THR A 253 -10.05 -12.39 15.37
N SER A 254 -9.05 -12.47 14.48
CA SER A 254 -7.74 -11.83 14.69
C SER A 254 -7.76 -10.32 14.45
N MET A 255 -8.82 -9.78 13.84
CA MET A 255 -8.94 -8.35 13.46
C MET A 255 -7.70 -7.84 12.72
N SER A 256 -7.19 -8.66 11.79
CA SER A 256 -5.98 -8.40 11.01
C SER A 256 -6.31 -7.49 9.82
N MET A 257 -5.55 -6.40 9.65
CA MET A 257 -5.86 -5.30 8.74
C MET A 257 -4.60 -4.81 8.02
N GLN A 258 -4.81 -4.04 6.95
CA GLN A 258 -3.79 -3.23 6.28
C GLN A 258 -2.55 -4.03 5.86
N PRO A 259 -2.68 -5.10 5.04
CA PRO A 259 -1.55 -5.90 4.65
C PRO A 259 -0.61 -5.17 3.70
N THR A 260 0.69 -5.41 3.85
CA THR A 260 1.73 -5.11 2.86
C THR A 260 2.59 -6.34 2.63
N ALA A 261 3.17 -6.47 1.45
CA ALA A 261 4.01 -7.62 1.13
C ALA A 261 5.19 -7.23 0.24
N ALA A 262 6.35 -7.83 0.50
CA ALA A 262 7.54 -7.74 -0.35
C ALA A 262 8.52 -8.86 0.00
N ALA A 263 9.28 -9.34 -0.99
CA ALA A 263 10.39 -10.29 -0.80
C ALA A 263 10.01 -11.52 0.05
N GLY A 264 8.81 -12.08 -0.16
CA GLY A 264 8.35 -13.27 0.56
C GLY A 264 7.84 -13.00 1.99
N LYS A 265 7.82 -11.76 2.45
CA LYS A 265 7.25 -11.34 3.73
C LYS A 265 5.87 -10.73 3.53
N ILE A 266 4.99 -10.94 4.48
CA ILE A 266 3.73 -10.24 4.64
C ILE A 266 3.79 -9.54 6.00
N VAL A 267 3.50 -8.25 6.04
CA VAL A 267 3.33 -7.51 7.31
C VAL A 267 1.91 -6.96 7.33
N TYR A 268 1.27 -7.02 8.48
CA TYR A 268 -0.07 -6.50 8.70
C TYR A 268 -0.20 -5.93 10.11
N THR A 269 -1.20 -5.10 10.34
CA THR A 269 -1.55 -4.63 11.67
C THR A 269 -2.84 -5.28 12.17
N THR A 270 -3.11 -5.17 13.47
CA THR A 270 -4.42 -5.46 14.05
C THR A 270 -5.17 -4.14 14.31
N ILE A 271 -6.45 -4.23 14.67
CA ILE A 271 -7.25 -3.05 15.03
C ILE A 271 -6.62 -2.27 16.20
N ASP A 272 -5.90 -2.95 17.09
CA ASP A 272 -5.20 -2.33 18.23
C ASP A 272 -3.82 -1.76 17.85
N GLY A 273 -3.46 -1.77 16.56
CA GLY A 273 -2.17 -1.26 16.08
C GLY A 273 -0.98 -2.17 16.40
N LEU A 274 -1.18 -3.47 16.56
CA LEU A 274 -0.09 -4.42 16.73
C LEU A 274 0.38 -4.94 15.38
N LEU A 275 1.67 -4.76 15.07
CA LEU A 275 2.27 -5.27 13.83
C LEU A 275 2.68 -6.73 13.95
N TYR A 276 2.38 -7.49 12.91
CA TYR A 276 2.79 -8.88 12.74
C TYR A 276 3.52 -9.07 11.41
N GLN A 277 4.53 -9.93 11.41
CA GLN A 277 5.19 -10.44 10.22
C GLN A 277 4.80 -11.89 10.01
N MET A 278 4.45 -12.23 8.78
CA MET A 278 4.09 -13.58 8.35
C MET A 278 4.94 -14.01 7.17
N THR A 279 5.28 -15.30 7.11
CA THR A 279 5.81 -15.98 5.93
C THR A 279 4.90 -17.14 5.55
N ILE A 280 4.81 -17.42 4.26
CA ILE A 280 3.97 -18.48 3.71
C ILE A 280 4.75 -19.33 2.72
N ASN A 281 4.32 -20.58 2.57
CA ASN A 281 4.74 -21.47 1.50
C ASN A 281 3.55 -21.74 0.58
N ILE A 282 3.74 -21.62 -0.73
CA ILE A 282 2.73 -21.85 -1.76
C ILE A 282 3.18 -23.09 -2.54
N ASN A 283 2.43 -24.19 -2.42
CA ASN A 283 2.64 -25.40 -3.19
C ASN A 283 1.63 -25.41 -4.35
N GLU A 284 2.13 -25.41 -5.57
CA GLU A 284 1.35 -25.49 -6.82
C GLU A 284 1.15 -26.93 -7.30
#